data_1b988cbec2de4fc1b8ae55b95080b21f
#
_entry.id   1b988cbec2de4fc1b8ae55b95080b21f
#
_cell.length_a   1.000
_cell.length_b   1.000
_cell.length_c   1.000
_cell.angle_alpha   90.00
_cell.angle_beta   90.00
_cell.angle_gamma   90.00
#
_symmetry.space_group_name_H-M   'P 1'
#
loop_
_entity.id
_entity.type
_entity.pdbx_description
1 polymer ?
#
loop_
_entity_poly.entity_id
_entity_poly.type
_entity_poly.pdbx_seq_one_letter_code
_entity_poly.pdbx_strand_id
1 'polypeptide(L)'
;MDVVQQFNEGETLIEEGARDKTFYILARGRLGVFKGDRMVAEITGKGAVVGELGVILNQPRSASIRTLEMTYAVPVSGDLDSIVKSHPDIVKAVLISLAEKVARTTDDLYELAENAPIEES
;
A
#
# COMPACT_ATOMS: atom_id res chain seq x y z
N MET A 1 11.83 15.30 -9.86
CA MET A 1 11.02 14.59 -10.88
C MET A 1 10.99 13.12 -10.55
N ASP A 2 9.81 12.57 -10.40
CA ASP A 2 9.66 11.17 -10.03
C ASP A 2 9.84 10.30 -11.26
N VAL A 3 10.71 9.30 -11.15
CA VAL A 3 11.05 8.42 -12.25
C VAL A 3 10.43 7.05 -11.99
N VAL A 4 9.75 6.52 -13.01
CA VAL A 4 9.22 5.15 -12.96
C VAL A 4 10.39 4.18 -12.98
N GLN A 5 10.41 3.29 -12.01
CA GLN A 5 11.45 2.27 -11.88
C GLN A 5 10.89 0.90 -12.26
N GLN A 6 11.68 0.12 -12.97
CA GLN A 6 11.33 -1.24 -13.37
C GLN A 6 11.82 -2.24 -12.32
N PHE A 7 10.97 -3.20 -12.01
CA PHE A 7 11.28 -4.32 -11.10
C PHE A 7 10.97 -5.62 -11.82
N ASN A 8 11.90 -6.56 -11.74
CA ASN A 8 11.69 -7.90 -12.29
C ASN A 8 10.77 -8.71 -11.39
N GLU A 9 10.20 -9.78 -11.92
CA GLU A 9 9.40 -10.72 -11.12
C GLU A 9 10.20 -11.25 -9.93
N GLY A 10 9.56 -11.29 -8.76
CA GLY A 10 10.16 -11.84 -7.54
C GLY A 10 11.01 -10.86 -6.74
N GLU A 11 11.08 -9.59 -7.14
CA GLU A 11 11.82 -8.60 -6.36
C GLU A 11 11.01 -8.11 -5.17
N THR A 12 11.70 -7.91 -4.05
CA THR A 12 11.11 -7.36 -2.83
C THR A 12 11.25 -5.85 -2.82
N LEU A 13 10.12 -5.13 -2.83
CA LEU A 13 10.10 -3.68 -2.74
C LEU A 13 10.13 -3.21 -1.28
N ILE A 14 9.41 -3.93 -0.44
CA ILE A 14 9.26 -3.61 0.98
C ILE A 14 9.46 -4.90 1.76
N GLU A 15 10.28 -4.83 2.80
CA GLU A 15 10.59 -5.97 3.67
C GLU A 15 9.85 -5.86 4.99
N GLU A 16 9.15 -6.91 5.40
CA GLU A 16 8.47 -6.97 6.69
C GLU A 16 9.45 -6.69 7.83
N GLY A 17 9.07 -5.83 8.77
CA GLY A 17 9.90 -5.44 9.91
C GLY A 17 10.87 -4.31 9.65
N ALA A 18 11.12 -3.94 8.41
CA ALA A 18 12.03 -2.84 8.07
C ALA A 18 11.45 -1.48 8.46
N ARG A 19 12.30 -0.48 8.59
CA ARG A 19 11.93 0.89 8.98
C ARG A 19 12.34 1.93 7.94
N ASP A 20 12.48 1.53 6.71
CA ASP A 20 12.81 2.45 5.61
C ASP A 20 11.65 3.43 5.35
N LYS A 21 11.95 4.50 4.64
CA LYS A 21 11.03 5.61 4.38
C LYS A 21 10.66 5.73 2.91
N THR A 22 10.53 4.61 2.22
CA THR A 22 10.14 4.60 0.81
C THR A 22 8.82 3.87 0.63
N PHE A 23 7.87 4.52 -0.01
CA PHE A 23 6.65 3.86 -0.48
C PHE A 23 6.61 3.93 -2.01
N TYR A 24 5.64 3.26 -2.62
CA TYR A 24 5.59 3.13 -4.06
C TYR A 24 4.21 3.42 -4.60
N ILE A 25 4.18 4.01 -5.80
CA ILE A 25 2.94 4.21 -6.57
C ILE A 25 3.04 3.28 -7.77
N LEU A 26 2.11 2.34 -7.88
CA LEU A 26 2.11 1.35 -8.95
C LEU A 26 1.72 2.00 -10.27
N ALA A 27 2.57 1.84 -11.29
CA ALA A 27 2.27 2.28 -12.64
C ALA A 27 1.74 1.12 -13.48
N ARG A 28 2.35 -0.08 -13.36
CA ARG A 28 1.97 -1.26 -14.12
C ARG A 28 2.52 -2.51 -13.43
N GLY A 29 1.75 -3.57 -13.43
CA GLY A 29 2.17 -4.86 -12.90
C GLY A 29 1.30 -5.33 -11.75
N ARG A 30 1.81 -6.33 -11.02
CA ARG A 30 1.11 -6.93 -9.88
C ARG A 30 2.06 -7.11 -8.71
N LEU A 31 1.58 -6.80 -7.53
CA LEU A 31 2.32 -6.92 -6.29
C LEU A 31 1.60 -7.89 -5.35
N GLY A 32 2.38 -8.70 -4.66
CA GLY A 32 1.86 -9.56 -3.60
C GLY A 32 2.23 -9.01 -2.24
N VAL A 33 1.29 -9.08 -1.30
CA VAL A 33 1.51 -8.73 0.10
C VAL A 33 1.71 -10.03 0.88
N PHE A 34 2.85 -10.13 1.58
CA PHE A 34 3.24 -11.38 2.26
C PHE A 34 3.43 -11.14 3.76
N LYS A 35 2.88 -12.07 4.55
CA LYS A 35 3.19 -12.24 5.96
C LYS A 35 4.05 -13.48 6.07
N GLY A 36 5.35 -13.32 6.35
CA GLY A 36 6.29 -14.42 6.21
C GLY A 36 6.29 -14.93 4.78
N ASP A 37 6.07 -16.22 4.59
CA ASP A 37 6.01 -16.84 3.26
C ASP A 37 4.60 -16.91 2.68
N ARG A 38 3.60 -16.44 3.41
CA ARG A 38 2.20 -16.53 2.99
C ARG A 38 1.74 -15.25 2.31
N MET A 39 1.25 -15.38 1.08
CA MET A 39 0.61 -14.25 0.39
C MET A 39 -0.80 -14.03 0.95
N VAL A 40 -1.04 -12.84 1.48
CA VAL A 40 -2.31 -12.49 2.13
C VAL A 40 -3.16 -11.54 1.29
N ALA A 41 -2.58 -10.89 0.29
CA ALA A 41 -3.32 -9.98 -0.59
C ALA A 41 -2.53 -9.77 -1.89
N GLU A 42 -3.23 -9.27 -2.90
CA GLU A 42 -2.65 -8.87 -4.18
C GLU A 42 -3.06 -7.43 -4.48
N ILE A 43 -2.12 -6.66 -5.01
CA ILE A 43 -2.34 -5.26 -5.35
C ILE A 43 -2.13 -5.10 -6.85
N THR A 44 -3.13 -4.57 -7.53
CA THR A 44 -3.08 -4.27 -8.96
C THR A 44 -3.71 -2.89 -9.19
N GLY A 45 -3.52 -2.38 -10.39
CA GLY A 45 -4.16 -1.13 -10.79
C GLY A 45 -3.23 0.06 -10.75
N LYS A 46 -3.23 0.81 -11.86
CA LYS A 46 -2.45 2.02 -12.00
C LYS A 46 -2.84 3.04 -10.93
N GLY A 47 -1.86 3.59 -10.25
CA GLY A 47 -2.07 4.58 -9.21
C GLY A 47 -2.22 3.99 -7.80
N ALA A 48 -2.20 2.66 -7.65
CA ALA A 48 -2.25 2.05 -6.32
C ALA A 48 -1.03 2.47 -5.50
N VAL A 49 -1.24 2.86 -4.25
CA VAL A 49 -0.18 3.27 -3.34
C VAL A 49 0.09 2.14 -2.35
N VAL A 50 1.35 1.79 -2.19
CA VAL A 50 1.76 0.70 -1.30
C VAL A 50 2.89 1.13 -0.38
N GLY A 51 2.81 0.73 0.89
CA GLY A 51 3.84 1.02 1.88
C GLY A 51 3.74 2.37 2.55
N GLU A 52 2.69 3.14 2.29
CA GLU A 52 2.50 4.49 2.80
C GLU A 52 2.29 4.52 4.32
N LEU A 53 1.64 3.52 4.88
CA LEU A 53 1.34 3.51 6.32
C LEU A 53 2.59 3.49 7.19
N GLY A 54 3.61 2.71 6.80
CA GLY A 54 4.87 2.68 7.53
C GLY A 54 5.60 4.02 7.52
N VAL A 55 5.49 4.77 6.43
CA VAL A 55 6.08 6.09 6.30
C VAL A 55 5.27 7.13 7.10
N ILE A 56 3.96 7.15 6.91
CA ILE A 56 3.07 8.12 7.57
C ILE A 56 3.07 7.94 9.09
N LEU A 57 2.98 6.70 9.56
CA LEU A 57 2.90 6.38 10.98
C LEU A 57 4.25 6.17 11.64
N ASN A 58 5.33 6.21 10.86
CA ASN A 58 6.69 5.96 11.35
C ASN A 58 6.78 4.63 12.12
N GLN A 59 6.29 3.57 11.50
CA GLN A 59 6.22 2.23 12.09
C GLN A 59 6.99 1.23 11.24
N PRO A 60 7.43 0.10 11.83
CA PRO A 60 7.99 -0.99 11.06
C PRO A 60 7.00 -1.49 10.03
N ARG A 61 7.50 -2.00 8.92
CA ARG A 61 6.67 -2.59 7.86
C ARG A 61 5.90 -3.79 8.41
N SER A 62 4.59 -3.80 8.22
CA SER A 62 3.73 -4.88 8.72
C SER A 62 3.73 -6.11 7.82
N ALA A 63 4.21 -5.99 6.60
CA ALA A 63 4.26 -7.07 5.61
C ALA A 63 5.35 -6.79 4.59
N SER A 64 5.72 -7.81 3.83
CA SER A 64 6.60 -7.66 2.68
C SER A 64 5.76 -7.45 1.42
N ILE A 65 6.27 -6.66 0.49
CA ILE A 65 5.67 -6.44 -0.83
C ILE A 65 6.65 -6.94 -1.88
N ARG A 66 6.21 -7.89 -2.69
CA ARG A 66 7.03 -8.50 -3.76
C ARG A 66 6.31 -8.43 -5.08
N THR A 67 7.06 -8.30 -6.15
CA THR A 67 6.51 -8.32 -7.51
C THR A 67 6.10 -9.74 -7.88
N LEU A 68 4.91 -9.88 -8.46
CA LEU A 68 4.40 -11.15 -8.98
C LEU A 68 4.67 -11.30 -10.48
N GLU A 69 5.04 -10.21 -11.13
CA GLU A 69 5.43 -10.15 -12.55
C GLU A 69 6.31 -8.92 -12.73
N MET A 70 6.81 -8.70 -13.93
CA MET A 70 7.54 -7.46 -14.22
C MET A 70 6.65 -6.26 -13.89
N THR A 71 7.15 -5.35 -13.07
CA THR A 71 6.38 -4.27 -12.49
C THR A 71 7.08 -2.94 -12.67
N TYR A 72 6.31 -1.89 -12.89
CA TYR A 72 6.78 -0.52 -12.97
C TYR A 72 6.12 0.28 -11.86
N ALA A 73 6.92 0.94 -11.06
CA ALA A 73 6.42 1.72 -9.92
C ALA A 73 7.29 2.96 -9.69
N VAL A 74 6.70 3.96 -9.09
CA VAL A 74 7.40 5.20 -8.74
C VAL A 74 7.75 5.13 -7.24
N PRO A 75 9.05 5.10 -6.89
CA PRO A 75 9.45 5.18 -5.49
C PRO A 75 9.34 6.62 -5.00
N VAL A 76 8.80 6.80 -3.79
CA VAL A 76 8.70 8.09 -3.12
C VAL A 76 9.35 7.94 -1.75
N SER A 77 10.43 8.68 -1.53
CA SER A 77 11.23 8.58 -0.31
C SER A 77 11.21 9.87 0.49
N GLY A 78 11.33 9.75 1.79
CA GLY A 78 11.42 10.85 2.72
C GLY A 78 10.43 10.74 3.87
N ASP A 79 10.56 11.64 4.85
CA ASP A 79 9.57 11.73 5.91
C ASP A 79 8.31 12.47 5.41
N LEU A 80 7.25 12.40 6.19
CA LEU A 80 5.96 12.99 5.80
C LEU A 80 6.08 14.50 5.54
N ASP A 81 6.80 15.22 6.39
CA ASP A 81 6.95 16.67 6.24
C ASP A 81 7.64 17.05 4.93
N SER A 82 8.69 16.31 4.57
CA SER A 82 9.40 16.52 3.31
C SER A 82 8.49 16.25 2.11
N ILE A 83 7.72 15.18 2.16
CA ILE A 83 6.81 14.78 1.06
C ILE A 83 5.68 15.79 0.89
N VAL A 84 5.12 16.28 1.99
CA VAL A 84 4.08 17.32 1.95
C VAL A 84 4.59 18.58 1.27
N LYS A 85 5.83 18.98 1.53
CA LYS A 85 6.43 20.19 0.94
C LYS A 85 6.79 20.01 -0.52
N SER A 86 7.39 18.87 -0.88
CA SER A 86 7.93 18.66 -2.22
C SER A 86 6.96 18.02 -3.20
N HIS A 87 5.97 17.26 -2.71
CA HIS A 87 5.04 16.50 -3.54
C HIS A 87 3.60 16.58 -3.04
N PRO A 88 2.99 17.78 -3.02
CA PRO A 88 1.62 17.93 -2.52
C PRO A 88 0.58 17.17 -3.34
N ASP A 89 0.82 16.98 -4.63
CA ASP A 89 -0.02 16.17 -5.52
C ASP A 89 0.01 14.69 -5.15
N ILE A 90 1.18 14.17 -4.77
CA ILE A 90 1.32 12.79 -4.29
C ILE A 90 0.58 12.61 -2.97
N VAL A 91 0.70 13.59 -2.06
CA VAL A 91 0.00 13.56 -0.77
C VAL A 91 -1.51 13.49 -0.99
N LYS A 92 -2.03 14.27 -1.93
CA LYS A 92 -3.45 14.23 -2.28
C LYS A 92 -3.86 12.85 -2.79
N ALA A 93 -3.06 12.25 -3.67
CA ALA A 93 -3.31 10.91 -4.19
C ALA A 93 -3.30 9.85 -3.08
N VAL A 94 -2.37 9.96 -2.13
CA VAL A 94 -2.28 9.06 -0.98
C VAL A 94 -3.52 9.21 -0.09
N LEU A 95 -3.96 10.43 0.19
CA LEU A 95 -5.16 10.69 0.98
C LEU A 95 -6.39 10.06 0.34
N ILE A 96 -6.56 10.21 -0.96
CA ILE A 96 -7.68 9.62 -1.69
C ILE A 96 -7.62 8.10 -1.61
N SER A 97 -6.44 7.51 -1.83
CA SER A 97 -6.23 6.06 -1.76
C SER A 97 -6.60 5.52 -0.38
N LEU A 98 -6.15 6.18 0.68
CA LEU A 98 -6.45 5.77 2.06
C LEU A 98 -7.94 5.92 2.37
N ALA A 99 -8.56 7.00 1.91
CA ALA A 99 -9.99 7.22 2.09
C ALA A 99 -10.82 6.12 1.41
N GLU A 100 -10.42 5.72 0.20
CA GLU A 100 -11.08 4.62 -0.52
C GLU A 100 -10.94 3.29 0.21
N LYS A 101 -9.77 3.01 0.78
CA LYS A 101 -9.52 1.80 1.58
C LYS A 101 -10.39 1.78 2.84
N VAL A 102 -10.50 2.92 3.52
CA VAL A 102 -11.36 3.05 4.71
C VAL A 102 -12.82 2.87 4.33
N ALA A 103 -13.28 3.48 3.23
CA ALA A 103 -14.65 3.35 2.76
C ALA A 103 -15.01 1.89 2.46
N ARG A 104 -14.12 1.16 1.78
CA ARG A 104 -14.33 -0.26 1.50
C ARG A 104 -14.42 -1.08 2.78
N THR A 105 -13.53 -0.83 3.74
CA THR A 105 -13.55 -1.52 5.03
C THR A 105 -14.86 -1.27 5.77
N THR A 106 -15.34 -0.03 5.76
CA THR A 106 -16.61 0.35 6.39
C THR A 106 -17.79 -0.37 5.73
N ASP A 107 -17.82 -0.43 4.40
CA ASP A 107 -18.84 -1.13 3.64
C ASP A 107 -18.84 -2.63 3.95
N ASP A 108 -17.65 -3.23 4.00
CA ASP A 108 -17.49 -4.65 4.34
C ASP A 108 -18.00 -4.96 5.74
N LEU A 109 -17.69 -4.10 6.71
CA LEU A 109 -18.17 -4.25 8.07
C LEU A 109 -19.68 -4.09 8.16
N TYR A 110 -20.25 -3.17 7.40
CA TYR A 110 -21.69 -2.96 7.33
C TYR A 110 -22.41 -4.20 6.78
N GLU A 111 -21.91 -4.78 5.70
CA GLU A 111 -22.44 -6.00 5.11
C GLU A 111 -22.37 -7.17 6.11
N LEU A 112 -21.24 -7.31 6.81
CA LEU A 112 -21.10 -8.33 7.84
C LEU A 112 -22.13 -8.14 8.95
N ALA A 113 -22.35 -6.92 9.39
CA ALA A 113 -23.33 -6.61 10.44
C ALA A 113 -24.76 -6.94 9.99
N GLU A 114 -25.11 -6.63 8.73
CA GLU A 114 -26.44 -6.93 8.19
C GLU A 114 -26.68 -8.42 8.03
N ASN A 115 -25.65 -9.18 7.69
CA ASN A 115 -25.75 -10.61 7.42
C ASN A 115 -25.47 -11.47 8.65
N ALA A 116 -25.01 -10.86 9.75
CA ALA A 116 -24.75 -11.59 10.99
C ALA A 116 -26.06 -11.99 11.68
N PRO A 117 -26.12 -13.21 12.23
CA PRO A 117 -27.29 -13.60 13.00
C PRO A 117 -27.42 -12.73 14.24
N ILE A 118 -28.65 -12.34 14.55
CA ILE A 118 -28.94 -11.59 15.77
C ILE A 118 -28.99 -12.59 16.92
N GLU A 119 -28.10 -12.43 17.90
CA GLU A 119 -28.12 -13.20 19.11
C GLU A 119 -29.04 -12.49 20.11
N GLU A 120 -30.15 -13.12 20.44
CA GLU A 120 -30.99 -12.66 21.52
C GLU A 120 -30.53 -13.34 22.81
N SER A 121 -30.08 -12.54 23.73
CA SER A 121 -29.66 -13.01 25.05
C SER A 121 -30.85 -13.06 25.99
#